data_abc92dfdc840bb2a368baab328be175d
#
_entry.id   abc92dfdc840bb2a368baab328be175d
#
_cell.length_a   1.000
_cell.length_b   1.000
_cell.length_c   1.000
_cell.angle_alpha   90.00
_cell.angle_beta   90.00
_cell.angle_gamma   90.00
#
_symmetry.space_group_name_H-M   'P 1'
#
loop_
_entity.id
_entity.type
_entity.pdbx_description
1 polymer ?
#
loop_
_entity_poly.entity_id
_entity_poly.type
_entity_poly.pdbx_seq_one_letter_code
_entity_poly.pdbx_strand_id
1 'polypeptide(L)'
;QTYQNFEIILINDDSENKNFISNFSQLDNRIRLVHNENNLGAGLSRNRGLELSNGEYIAFCDCDDLWRNNKIELQLEFMKRLNLTFSFTSYDIIDENNNFIKSRKAPSYVDFKKLRNSCDIGLSTVMVRNDIFKNAEYRFANLKTKEDYVLWLKLAKDKIEMKSIQENLSSWRKSKNSLSSSTIQKIIDGYKVYRIYLKYGRLKSLYCLVILSINFILKN
;
A
#
# COMPACT_ATOMS: atom_id res chain seq x y z
N GLN A 1 -9.07 8.97 14.41
CA GLN A 1 -8.12 9.96 13.90
C GLN A 1 -8.43 11.34 14.45
N THR A 2 -7.40 12.16 14.71
CA THR A 2 -7.56 13.57 15.12
C THR A 2 -8.17 14.40 14.01
N TYR A 3 -7.75 14.22 12.77
CA TYR A 3 -8.40 14.79 11.60
C TYR A 3 -9.75 14.13 11.36
N GLN A 4 -10.83 14.91 11.20
CA GLN A 4 -12.20 14.38 11.15
C GLN A 4 -12.85 14.42 9.76
N ASN A 5 -12.35 15.24 8.84
CA ASN A 5 -12.95 15.40 7.51
C ASN A 5 -12.43 14.33 6.53
N PHE A 6 -12.90 13.09 6.66
CA PHE A 6 -12.57 11.98 5.77
C PHE A 6 -13.77 11.06 5.56
N GLU A 7 -13.76 10.33 4.47
CA GLU A 7 -14.61 9.18 4.20
C GLU A 7 -13.82 7.87 4.33
N ILE A 8 -14.47 6.77 4.62
CA ILE A 8 -13.90 5.43 4.63
C ILE A 8 -14.62 4.60 3.57
N ILE A 9 -13.91 4.16 2.55
CA ILE A 9 -14.43 3.23 1.55
C ILE A 9 -13.92 1.84 1.91
N LEU A 10 -14.80 1.03 2.47
CA LEU A 10 -14.51 -0.35 2.85
C LEU A 10 -14.92 -1.28 1.72
N ILE A 11 -13.95 -1.87 1.03
CA ILE A 11 -14.20 -2.83 -0.05
C ILE A 11 -14.14 -4.23 0.52
N ASN A 12 -15.27 -4.92 0.53
CA ASN A 12 -15.35 -6.32 0.89
C ASN A 12 -15.14 -7.20 -0.35
N ASP A 13 -14.04 -7.93 -0.38
CA ASP A 13 -13.67 -8.88 -1.44
C ASP A 13 -13.99 -10.34 -1.06
N ASP A 14 -14.56 -10.55 0.12
CA ASP A 14 -15.05 -11.86 0.58
C ASP A 14 -16.53 -12.01 0.21
N SER A 15 -16.80 -12.81 -0.82
CA SER A 15 -18.16 -13.04 -1.31
C SER A 15 -19.00 -13.92 -0.36
N GLU A 16 -18.36 -14.68 0.53
CA GLU A 16 -19.04 -15.65 1.40
C GLU A 16 -19.51 -15.02 2.72
N ASN A 17 -18.79 -14.03 3.25
CA ASN A 17 -19.04 -13.44 4.57
C ASN A 17 -19.69 -12.03 4.54
N LYS A 18 -20.56 -11.78 3.58
CA LYS A 18 -21.19 -10.45 3.38
C LYS A 18 -21.94 -9.96 4.63
N ASN A 19 -22.62 -10.85 5.34
CA ASN A 19 -23.45 -10.50 6.50
C ASN A 19 -22.65 -10.03 7.72
N PHE A 20 -21.46 -10.58 7.94
CA PHE A 20 -20.62 -10.18 9.07
C PHE A 20 -20.15 -8.72 8.94
N ILE A 21 -19.86 -8.29 7.71
CA ILE A 21 -19.31 -6.96 7.44
C ILE A 21 -20.39 -5.90 7.30
N SER A 22 -21.66 -6.29 7.05
CA SER A 22 -22.76 -5.34 6.81
C SER A 22 -23.00 -4.39 8.00
N ASN A 23 -22.69 -4.80 9.22
CA ASN A 23 -22.86 -3.99 10.42
C ASN A 23 -21.82 -2.86 10.55
N PHE A 24 -20.70 -2.91 9.84
CA PHE A 24 -19.65 -1.89 9.96
C PHE A 24 -20.09 -0.52 9.44
N SER A 25 -20.94 -0.47 8.41
CA SER A 25 -21.47 0.79 7.90
C SER A 25 -22.39 1.54 8.90
N GLN A 26 -22.88 0.83 9.93
CA GLN A 26 -23.73 1.42 10.98
C GLN A 26 -22.90 2.03 12.12
N LEU A 27 -21.61 1.73 12.22
CA LEU A 27 -20.73 2.20 13.30
C LEU A 27 -20.34 3.67 13.13
N ASP A 28 -20.23 4.14 11.89
CA ASP A 28 -19.85 5.52 11.59
C ASP A 28 -20.43 5.91 10.22
N ASN A 29 -21.06 7.07 10.13
CA ASN A 29 -21.69 7.57 8.90
C ASN A 29 -20.70 7.91 7.79
N ARG A 30 -19.41 7.96 8.09
CA ARG A 30 -18.33 8.16 7.12
C ARG A 30 -17.94 6.86 6.41
N ILE A 31 -18.43 5.69 6.86
CA ILE A 31 -18.12 4.39 6.28
C ILE A 31 -19.07 4.09 5.13
N ARG A 32 -18.51 3.93 3.95
CA ARG A 32 -19.20 3.41 2.76
C ARG A 32 -18.72 1.99 2.49
N LEU A 33 -19.57 1.01 2.79
CA LEU A 33 -19.30 -0.41 2.51
C LEU A 33 -19.68 -0.75 1.06
N VAL A 34 -18.78 -1.43 0.36
CA VAL A 34 -18.96 -1.90 -1.02
C VAL A 34 -18.55 -3.34 -1.11
N HIS A 35 -19.42 -4.20 -1.63
CA HIS A 35 -19.14 -5.61 -1.85
C HIS A 35 -18.71 -5.86 -3.29
N ASN A 36 -17.66 -6.65 -3.49
CA ASN A 36 -17.36 -7.24 -4.77
C ASN A 36 -18.30 -8.43 -5.01
N GLU A 37 -18.73 -8.63 -6.26
CA GLU A 37 -19.56 -9.77 -6.63
C GLU A 37 -18.78 -11.08 -6.52
N ASN A 38 -17.51 -11.03 -6.91
CA ASN A 38 -16.57 -12.14 -6.85
C ASN A 38 -15.28 -11.67 -6.18
N ASN A 39 -14.45 -12.60 -5.72
CA ASN A 39 -13.12 -12.28 -5.22
C ASN A 39 -12.22 -11.76 -6.36
N LEU A 40 -11.89 -10.48 -6.33
CA LEU A 40 -11.05 -9.80 -7.32
C LEU A 40 -9.58 -9.77 -6.92
N GLY A 41 -9.28 -10.00 -5.65
CA GLY A 41 -7.97 -9.80 -5.04
C GLY A 41 -7.71 -8.34 -4.64
N ALA A 42 -6.72 -8.17 -3.76
CA ALA A 42 -6.45 -6.89 -3.09
C ALA A 42 -6.19 -5.72 -4.06
N GLY A 43 -5.43 -5.95 -5.13
CA GLY A 43 -5.10 -4.90 -6.10
C GLY A 43 -6.33 -4.34 -6.82
N LEU A 44 -7.18 -5.22 -7.35
CA LEU A 44 -8.39 -4.79 -8.07
C LEU A 44 -9.45 -4.21 -7.13
N SER A 45 -9.56 -4.74 -5.91
CA SER A 45 -10.44 -4.17 -4.88
C SER A 45 -10.04 -2.75 -4.51
N ARG A 46 -8.73 -2.46 -4.38
CA ARG A 46 -8.24 -1.09 -4.17
C ARG A 46 -8.53 -0.19 -5.37
N ASN A 47 -8.39 -0.70 -6.60
CA ASN A 47 -8.76 0.08 -7.80
C ASN A 47 -10.23 0.49 -7.77
N ARG A 48 -11.13 -0.41 -7.36
CA ARG A 48 -12.53 -0.06 -7.17
C ARG A 48 -12.72 1.01 -6.09
N GLY A 49 -11.95 0.95 -5.01
CA GLY A 49 -11.90 2.00 -3.99
C GLY A 49 -11.46 3.35 -4.55
N LEU A 50 -10.44 3.37 -5.41
CA LEU A 50 -9.97 4.59 -6.10
C LEU A 50 -11.09 5.22 -6.96
N GLU A 51 -11.87 4.43 -7.67
CA GLU A 51 -12.95 4.90 -8.53
C GLU A 51 -14.11 5.52 -7.74
N LEU A 52 -14.30 5.07 -6.50
CA LEU A 52 -15.40 5.51 -5.63
C LEU A 52 -15.01 6.67 -4.72
N SER A 53 -13.71 7.01 -4.64
CA SER A 53 -13.20 8.01 -3.72
C SER A 53 -13.43 9.43 -4.23
N ASN A 54 -13.86 10.33 -3.32
CA ASN A 54 -14.10 11.76 -3.58
C ASN A 54 -13.08 12.67 -2.89
N GLY A 55 -12.31 12.15 -1.94
CA GLY A 55 -11.33 12.92 -1.18
C GLY A 55 -10.22 13.50 -2.05
N GLU A 56 -9.68 14.65 -1.65
CA GLU A 56 -8.52 15.29 -2.31
C GLU A 56 -7.25 14.42 -2.17
N TYR A 57 -7.15 13.70 -1.06
CA TYR A 57 -6.07 12.75 -0.77
C TYR A 57 -6.67 11.37 -0.50
N ILE A 58 -5.92 10.34 -0.88
CA ILE A 58 -6.26 8.94 -0.63
C ILE A 58 -5.18 8.34 0.26
N ALA A 59 -5.58 7.70 1.34
CA ALA A 59 -4.71 6.90 2.19
C ALA A 59 -5.21 5.45 2.20
N PHE A 60 -4.28 4.50 2.19
CA PHE A 60 -4.60 3.08 2.16
C PHE A 60 -4.35 2.46 3.54
N CYS A 61 -5.25 1.57 3.95
CA CYS A 61 -5.11 0.80 5.18
C CYS A 61 -5.59 -0.63 4.92
N ASP A 62 -4.72 -1.60 5.11
CA ASP A 62 -5.14 -2.99 5.12
C ASP A 62 -5.96 -3.26 6.40
N CYS A 63 -6.98 -4.09 6.31
CA CYS A 63 -7.97 -4.25 7.39
C CYS A 63 -7.39 -4.89 8.67
N ASP A 64 -6.21 -5.50 8.59
CA ASP A 64 -5.46 -6.07 9.72
C ASP A 64 -4.39 -5.12 10.28
N ASP A 65 -4.15 -3.97 9.64
CA ASP A 65 -3.18 -2.98 10.07
C ASP A 65 -3.78 -1.91 11.00
N LEU A 66 -2.92 -1.20 11.72
CA LEU A 66 -3.33 -0.13 12.63
C LEU A 66 -2.67 1.20 12.25
N TRP A 67 -3.38 2.28 12.50
CA TRP A 67 -2.86 3.65 12.38
C TRP A 67 -2.81 4.35 13.74
N ARG A 68 -1.80 5.20 13.95
CA ARG A 68 -1.78 6.15 15.06
C ARG A 68 -2.91 7.17 14.88
N ASN A 69 -3.45 7.66 15.99
CA ASN A 69 -4.62 8.57 15.97
C ASN A 69 -4.37 9.88 15.19
N ASN A 70 -3.13 10.32 15.08
CA ASN A 70 -2.73 11.56 14.42
C ASN A 70 -2.13 11.34 13.01
N LYS A 71 -2.18 10.11 12.47
CA LYS A 71 -1.52 9.80 11.18
C LYS A 71 -2.03 10.66 10.03
N ILE A 72 -3.35 10.74 9.86
CA ILE A 72 -3.93 11.47 8.73
C ILE A 72 -3.56 12.95 8.82
N GLU A 73 -3.69 13.56 9.99
CA GLU A 73 -3.37 14.98 10.22
C GLU A 73 -1.91 15.29 9.90
N LEU A 74 -0.97 14.59 10.53
CA LEU A 74 0.47 14.82 10.32
C LEU A 74 0.89 14.60 8.87
N GLN A 75 0.36 13.57 8.22
CA GLN A 75 0.72 13.24 6.85
C GLN A 75 0.13 14.26 5.86
N LEU A 76 -1.09 14.73 6.10
CA LEU A 76 -1.73 15.77 5.30
C LEU A 76 -0.99 17.12 5.42
N GLU A 77 -0.64 17.53 6.64
CA GLU A 77 0.16 18.74 6.88
C GLU A 77 1.54 18.67 6.18
N PHE A 78 2.21 17.53 6.30
CA PHE A 78 3.49 17.27 5.64
C PHE A 78 3.37 17.41 4.12
N MET A 79 2.34 16.79 3.52
CA MET A 79 2.11 16.85 2.07
C MET A 79 1.78 18.26 1.61
N LYS A 80 0.91 18.98 2.32
CA LYS A 80 0.55 20.37 1.99
C LYS A 80 1.75 21.32 2.11
N ARG A 81 2.51 21.22 3.20
CA ARG A 81 3.69 22.07 3.44
C ARG A 81 4.76 21.94 2.36
N LEU A 82 4.97 20.72 1.85
CA LEU A 82 5.98 20.44 0.83
C LEU A 82 5.42 20.32 -0.60
N ASN A 83 4.12 20.59 -0.76
CA ASN A 83 3.39 20.42 -2.03
C ASN A 83 3.62 19.04 -2.69
N LEU A 84 3.56 17.97 -1.89
CA LEU A 84 3.82 16.60 -2.34
C LEU A 84 2.57 15.97 -2.93
N THR A 85 2.79 15.13 -3.94
CA THR A 85 1.76 14.27 -4.50
C THR A 85 1.72 12.91 -3.79
N PHE A 86 2.84 12.46 -3.21
CA PHE A 86 2.98 11.15 -2.57
C PHE A 86 3.80 11.27 -1.29
N SER A 87 3.29 10.68 -0.22
CA SER A 87 4.04 10.52 1.02
C SER A 87 3.85 9.14 1.64
N PHE A 88 4.78 8.73 2.49
CA PHE A 88 4.71 7.50 3.26
C PHE A 88 5.38 7.70 4.63
N THR A 89 5.24 6.73 5.53
CA THR A 89 5.75 6.86 6.90
C THR A 89 6.61 5.67 7.29
N SER A 90 7.40 5.79 8.36
CA SER A 90 7.90 4.64 9.07
C SER A 90 6.75 3.88 9.74
N TYR A 91 6.97 2.62 10.13
CA TYR A 91 5.94 1.80 10.74
C TYR A 91 6.52 0.77 11.71
N ASP A 92 5.68 0.33 12.62
CA ASP A 92 5.97 -0.79 13.50
C ASP A 92 5.49 -2.11 12.87
N ILE A 93 6.14 -3.20 13.20
CA ILE A 93 5.67 -4.56 12.91
C ILE A 93 5.18 -5.13 14.22
N ILE A 94 3.93 -5.61 14.22
CA ILE A 94 3.26 -6.22 15.35
C ILE A 94 2.86 -7.67 15.03
N ASP A 95 2.68 -8.49 16.05
CA ASP A 95 2.13 -9.84 15.89
C ASP A 95 0.58 -9.83 15.90
N GLU A 96 -0.03 -11.01 15.81
CA GLU A 96 -1.49 -11.20 15.83
C GLU A 96 -2.14 -10.71 17.15
N ASN A 97 -1.36 -10.62 18.24
CA ASN A 97 -1.81 -10.17 19.57
C ASN A 97 -1.50 -8.70 19.85
N ASN A 98 -1.08 -7.92 18.85
CA ASN A 98 -0.63 -6.52 18.95
C ASN A 98 0.70 -6.33 19.69
N ASN A 99 1.49 -7.36 19.95
CA ASN A 99 2.80 -7.20 20.55
C ASN A 99 3.78 -6.65 19.52
N PHE A 100 4.59 -5.69 19.96
CA PHE A 100 5.63 -5.09 19.13
C PHE A 100 6.72 -6.12 18.81
N ILE A 101 7.11 -6.23 17.55
CA ILE A 101 8.20 -7.08 17.09
C ILE A 101 9.44 -6.22 16.77
N LYS A 102 9.30 -5.22 15.89
CA LYS A 102 10.35 -4.30 15.48
C LYS A 102 9.79 -3.11 14.74
N SER A 103 10.61 -2.05 14.61
CA SER A 103 10.28 -0.91 13.75
C SER A 103 10.94 -1.01 12.38
N ARG A 104 10.31 -0.45 11.38
CA ARG A 104 10.85 -0.28 10.04
C ARG A 104 10.91 1.20 9.67
N LYS A 105 12.14 1.74 9.65
CA LYS A 105 12.36 3.13 9.27
C LYS A 105 12.24 3.30 7.76
N ALA A 106 11.40 4.23 7.34
CA ALA A 106 11.29 4.64 5.96
C ALA A 106 12.53 5.43 5.53
N PRO A 107 13.07 5.25 4.32
CA PRO A 107 14.05 6.17 3.78
C PRO A 107 13.42 7.56 3.59
N SER A 108 14.16 8.64 3.84
CA SER A 108 13.61 10.01 3.76
C SER A 108 12.98 10.35 2.40
N TYR A 109 13.50 9.74 1.34
CA TYR A 109 12.93 9.78 -0.01
C TYR A 109 13.28 8.52 -0.77
N VAL A 110 12.48 8.22 -1.78
CA VAL A 110 12.76 7.16 -2.76
C VAL A 110 12.67 7.71 -4.18
N ASP A 111 13.56 7.20 -5.04
CA ASP A 111 13.50 7.37 -6.47
C ASP A 111 13.30 6.00 -7.15
N PHE A 112 13.14 6.00 -8.46
CA PHE A 112 12.96 4.78 -9.22
C PHE A 112 14.10 3.77 -9.05
N LYS A 113 15.36 4.25 -8.93
CA LYS A 113 16.55 3.38 -8.80
C LYS A 113 16.56 2.68 -7.43
N LYS A 114 16.28 3.43 -6.36
CA LYS A 114 16.18 2.87 -5.00
C LYS A 114 15.01 1.91 -4.90
N LEU A 115 13.85 2.34 -5.35
CA LEU A 115 12.62 1.55 -5.25
C LEU A 115 12.71 0.26 -6.08
N ARG A 116 13.29 0.30 -7.28
CA ARG A 116 13.49 -0.89 -8.11
C ARG A 116 14.30 -1.99 -7.40
N ASN A 117 15.19 -1.61 -6.53
CA ASN A 117 16.09 -2.53 -5.84
C ASN A 117 15.57 -2.94 -4.45
N SER A 118 14.61 -2.21 -3.88
CA SER A 118 14.10 -2.47 -2.53
C SER A 118 12.68 -1.94 -2.37
N CYS A 119 11.74 -2.81 -2.00
CA CYS A 119 10.36 -2.44 -1.72
C CYS A 119 10.27 -1.93 -0.27
N ASP A 120 10.51 -0.62 -0.08
CA ASP A 120 10.58 0.01 1.25
C ASP A 120 9.31 0.76 1.66
N ILE A 121 8.30 0.77 0.81
CA ILE A 121 7.04 1.47 1.05
C ILE A 121 5.97 0.43 1.40
N GLY A 122 5.50 0.44 2.64
CA GLY A 122 4.34 -0.37 3.05
C GLY A 122 3.04 0.33 2.66
N LEU A 123 2.06 -0.41 2.16
CA LEU A 123 0.80 0.15 1.67
C LEU A 123 0.10 1.01 2.71
N SER A 124 -0.10 0.51 3.92
CA SER A 124 -0.81 1.20 5.01
C SER A 124 -0.09 2.44 5.54
N THR A 125 1.12 2.73 5.03
CA THR A 125 1.86 3.95 5.34
C THR A 125 1.59 5.10 4.37
N VAL A 126 1.00 4.79 3.21
CA VAL A 126 0.93 5.70 2.06
C VAL A 126 -0.25 6.65 2.13
N MET A 127 -0.01 7.90 1.70
CA MET A 127 -1.01 8.89 1.32
C MET A 127 -0.63 9.51 -0.03
N VAL A 128 -1.61 9.66 -0.92
CA VAL A 128 -1.42 10.12 -2.29
C VAL A 128 -2.49 11.17 -2.63
N ARG A 129 -2.13 12.20 -3.37
CA ARG A 129 -3.10 13.16 -3.89
C ARG A 129 -3.93 12.49 -5.00
N ASN A 130 -5.25 12.58 -4.88
CA ASN A 130 -6.20 11.82 -5.71
C ASN A 130 -6.12 12.18 -7.21
N ASP A 131 -5.73 13.40 -7.53
CA ASP A 131 -5.69 13.88 -8.92
C ASP A 131 -4.78 13.05 -9.84
N ILE A 132 -3.75 12.37 -9.29
CA ILE A 132 -2.90 11.49 -10.10
C ILE A 132 -3.66 10.30 -10.68
N PHE A 133 -4.68 9.81 -9.98
CA PHE A 133 -5.48 8.66 -10.41
C PHE A 133 -6.45 8.97 -11.55
N LYS A 134 -6.53 10.25 -12.00
CA LYS A 134 -7.14 10.62 -13.28
C LYS A 134 -6.41 9.99 -14.46
N ASN A 135 -5.09 9.73 -14.32
CA ASN A 135 -4.36 8.90 -15.26
C ASN A 135 -4.72 7.42 -15.03
N ALA A 136 -5.39 6.82 -16.03
CA ALA A 136 -5.82 5.43 -15.99
C ALA A 136 -4.67 4.40 -15.87
N GLU A 137 -3.43 4.80 -16.18
CA GLU A 137 -2.27 3.93 -16.01
C GLU A 137 -1.85 3.74 -14.55
N TYR A 138 -2.24 4.67 -13.66
CA TYR A 138 -1.90 4.59 -12.24
C TYR A 138 -2.94 3.76 -11.48
N ARG A 139 -2.84 2.44 -11.64
CA ARG A 139 -3.68 1.45 -10.98
C ARG A 139 -2.82 0.36 -10.37
N PHE A 140 -3.34 -0.22 -9.29
CA PHE A 140 -2.77 -1.44 -8.72
C PHE A 140 -2.78 -2.56 -9.76
N ALA A 141 -1.72 -3.35 -9.80
CA ALA A 141 -1.61 -4.46 -10.72
C ALA A 141 -2.49 -5.64 -10.27
N ASN A 142 -2.94 -6.45 -11.22
CA ASN A 142 -3.60 -7.71 -10.92
C ASN A 142 -2.54 -8.78 -10.57
N LEU A 143 -2.01 -8.69 -9.35
CA LEU A 143 -1.05 -9.62 -8.76
C LEU A 143 -1.54 -10.03 -7.37
N LYS A 144 -1.18 -11.22 -6.91
CA LYS A 144 -1.50 -11.70 -5.56
C LYS A 144 -0.66 -11.00 -4.50
N THR A 145 0.59 -10.63 -4.85
CA THR A 145 1.51 -9.87 -4.02
C THR A 145 2.19 -8.81 -4.87
N LYS A 146 2.72 -7.74 -4.27
CA LYS A 146 3.45 -6.66 -4.97
C LYS A 146 2.62 -5.86 -5.99
N GLU A 147 1.31 -5.89 -5.88
CA GLU A 147 0.38 -5.09 -6.70
C GLU A 147 0.59 -3.58 -6.48
N ASP A 148 0.87 -3.20 -5.24
CA ASP A 148 1.21 -1.86 -4.80
C ASP A 148 2.62 -1.44 -5.29
N TYR A 149 3.57 -2.35 -5.21
CA TYR A 149 4.94 -2.11 -5.66
C TYR A 149 5.02 -1.77 -7.15
N VAL A 150 4.18 -2.39 -7.98
CA VAL A 150 4.06 -2.03 -9.40
C VAL A 150 3.63 -0.58 -9.56
N LEU A 151 2.62 -0.14 -8.81
CA LEU A 151 2.13 1.23 -8.86
C LEU A 151 3.19 2.23 -8.40
N TRP A 152 3.87 1.95 -7.28
CA TRP A 152 4.93 2.81 -6.79
C TRP A 152 6.09 2.93 -7.77
N LEU A 153 6.47 1.85 -8.45
CA LEU A 153 7.49 1.87 -9.48
C LEU A 153 7.09 2.70 -10.70
N LYS A 154 5.83 2.66 -11.13
CA LYS A 154 5.32 3.51 -12.20
C LYS A 154 5.42 4.99 -11.83
N LEU A 155 4.89 5.36 -10.67
CA LEU A 155 4.94 6.73 -10.17
C LEU A 155 6.38 7.26 -10.04
N ALA A 156 7.29 6.44 -9.49
CA ALA A 156 8.70 6.80 -9.36
C ALA A 156 9.40 6.93 -10.73
N LYS A 157 9.04 6.10 -11.72
CA LYS A 157 9.54 6.19 -13.10
C LYS A 157 9.13 7.49 -13.77
N ASP A 158 7.93 7.96 -13.49
CA ASP A 158 7.38 9.22 -13.98
C ASP A 158 7.80 10.43 -13.11
N LYS A 159 8.80 10.21 -12.23
CA LYS A 159 9.42 11.22 -11.38
C LYS A 159 8.49 11.90 -10.38
N ILE A 160 7.40 11.23 -9.99
CA ILE A 160 6.59 11.67 -8.86
C ILE A 160 7.46 11.62 -7.60
N GLU A 161 7.57 12.77 -6.94
CA GLU A 161 8.38 12.89 -5.73
C GLU A 161 7.75 12.13 -4.57
N MET A 162 8.52 11.24 -3.93
CA MET A 162 8.09 10.38 -2.83
C MET A 162 8.96 10.65 -1.60
N LYS A 163 8.39 11.31 -0.60
CA LYS A 163 9.06 11.62 0.67
C LYS A 163 8.35 10.96 1.84
N SER A 164 9.09 10.73 2.91
CA SER A 164 8.54 10.10 4.11
C SER A 164 8.59 10.99 5.34
N ILE A 165 7.64 10.75 6.23
CA ILE A 165 7.72 11.13 7.64
C ILE A 165 8.46 10.01 8.37
N GLN A 166 9.48 10.39 9.17
CA GLN A 166 10.35 9.42 9.86
C GLN A 166 9.71 8.82 11.12
N GLU A 167 8.48 9.23 11.45
CA GLU A 167 7.72 8.71 12.58
C GLU A 167 6.97 7.43 12.20
N ASN A 168 6.82 6.51 13.17
CA ASN A 168 6.02 5.30 13.03
C ASN A 168 4.55 5.66 13.23
N LEU A 169 3.83 5.95 12.15
CA LEU A 169 2.42 6.34 12.18
C LEU A 169 1.46 5.21 11.84
N SER A 170 1.98 4.04 11.50
CA SER A 170 1.19 2.81 11.25
C SER A 170 1.88 1.59 11.85
N SER A 171 1.10 0.52 12.05
CA SER A 171 1.61 -0.79 12.46
C SER A 171 1.14 -1.84 11.47
N TRP A 172 2.10 -2.53 10.86
CA TRP A 172 1.84 -3.66 9.97
C TRP A 172 1.73 -4.95 10.79
N ARG A 173 0.62 -5.67 10.61
CA ARG A 173 0.38 -6.94 11.31
C ARG A 173 1.00 -8.10 10.55
N LYS A 174 1.92 -8.79 11.20
CA LYS A 174 2.50 -10.03 10.69
C LYS A 174 1.62 -11.21 11.06
N SER A 175 0.84 -11.71 10.09
CA SER A 175 0.00 -12.90 10.23
C SER A 175 0.62 -14.09 9.49
N LYS A 176 0.43 -15.31 10.04
CA LYS A 176 0.90 -16.56 9.42
C LYS A 176 0.13 -16.88 8.13
N ASN A 177 -1.13 -16.49 8.06
CA ASN A 177 -2.04 -16.77 6.95
C ASN A 177 -2.22 -15.59 5.99
N SER A 178 -1.33 -14.58 6.03
CA SER A 178 -1.42 -13.43 5.13
C SER A 178 -1.17 -13.83 3.66
N LEU A 179 -1.77 -13.08 2.73
CA LEU A 179 -1.50 -13.22 1.28
C LEU A 179 -0.01 -13.14 0.97
N SER A 180 0.72 -12.36 1.77
CA SER A 180 2.16 -12.20 1.66
C SER A 180 2.98 -13.27 2.38
N SER A 181 2.40 -14.34 2.95
CA SER A 181 3.16 -15.40 3.63
C SER A 181 3.92 -16.30 2.64
N SER A 182 3.39 -16.54 1.45
CA SER A 182 3.99 -17.43 0.45
C SER A 182 5.25 -16.83 -0.19
N THR A 183 6.42 -17.39 0.13
CA THR A 183 7.70 -17.00 -0.48
C THR A 183 7.74 -17.28 -1.98
N ILE A 184 7.17 -18.41 -2.41
CA ILE A 184 7.12 -18.79 -3.83
C ILE A 184 6.30 -17.75 -4.62
N GLN A 185 5.13 -17.36 -4.11
CA GLN A 185 4.30 -16.37 -4.76
C GLN A 185 5.02 -15.01 -4.87
N LYS A 186 5.74 -14.59 -3.82
CA LYS A 186 6.56 -13.35 -3.85
C LYS A 186 7.64 -13.38 -4.93
N ILE A 187 8.28 -14.52 -5.16
CA ILE A 187 9.30 -14.69 -6.20
C ILE A 187 8.65 -14.61 -7.58
N ILE A 188 7.55 -15.33 -7.80
CA ILE A 188 6.82 -15.33 -9.08
C ILE A 188 6.36 -13.91 -9.42
N ASP A 189 5.68 -13.24 -8.49
CA ASP A 189 5.15 -11.90 -8.73
C ASP A 189 6.29 -10.86 -8.81
N GLY A 190 7.36 -11.01 -8.03
CA GLY A 190 8.56 -10.19 -8.17
C GLY A 190 9.19 -10.30 -9.57
N TYR A 191 9.26 -11.49 -10.15
CA TYR A 191 9.72 -11.66 -11.54
C TYR A 191 8.76 -10.97 -12.53
N LYS A 192 7.44 -11.12 -12.36
CA LYS A 192 6.43 -10.45 -13.21
C LYS A 192 6.54 -8.94 -13.16
N VAL A 193 6.84 -8.34 -11.99
CA VAL A 193 7.08 -6.89 -11.85
C VAL A 193 8.13 -6.42 -12.86
N TYR A 194 9.27 -7.08 -12.91
CA TYR A 194 10.34 -6.67 -13.81
C TYR A 194 10.08 -7.08 -15.28
N ARG A 195 9.58 -8.29 -15.49
CA ARG A 195 9.42 -8.85 -16.83
C ARG A 195 8.24 -8.27 -17.59
N ILE A 196 7.10 -8.14 -16.92
CA ILE A 196 5.83 -7.73 -17.54
C ILE A 196 5.63 -6.22 -17.39
N TYR A 197 5.68 -5.70 -16.15
CA TYR A 197 5.32 -4.32 -15.89
C TYR A 197 6.45 -3.34 -16.21
N LEU A 198 7.72 -3.68 -15.94
CA LEU A 198 8.86 -2.86 -16.36
C LEU A 198 9.40 -3.22 -17.75
N LYS A 199 8.89 -4.29 -18.37
CA LYS A 199 9.25 -4.76 -19.72
C LYS A 199 10.75 -5.03 -19.89
N TYR A 200 11.45 -5.51 -18.83
CA TYR A 200 12.87 -5.86 -18.91
C TYR A 200 13.07 -7.20 -19.61
N GLY A 201 14.24 -7.40 -20.24
CA GLY A 201 14.68 -8.69 -20.74
C GLY A 201 14.81 -9.73 -19.61
N ARG A 202 14.79 -11.04 -19.95
CA ARG A 202 14.78 -12.14 -18.98
C ARG A 202 15.95 -12.05 -17.99
N LEU A 203 17.19 -11.87 -18.46
CA LEU A 203 18.38 -11.79 -17.61
C LEU A 203 18.34 -10.59 -16.66
N LYS A 204 17.95 -9.41 -17.16
CA LYS A 204 17.81 -8.21 -16.33
C LYS A 204 16.71 -8.36 -15.29
N SER A 205 15.62 -9.03 -15.62
CA SER A 205 14.52 -9.30 -14.68
C SER A 205 14.98 -10.20 -13.54
N LEU A 206 15.72 -11.29 -13.85
CA LEU A 206 16.30 -12.18 -12.84
C LEU A 206 17.31 -11.44 -11.95
N TYR A 207 18.20 -10.66 -12.54
CA TYR A 207 19.16 -9.84 -11.78
C TYR A 207 18.46 -8.88 -10.79
N CYS A 208 17.44 -8.15 -11.24
CA CYS A 208 16.68 -7.25 -10.37
C CYS A 208 15.94 -8.02 -9.27
N LEU A 209 15.38 -9.19 -9.58
CA LEU A 209 14.72 -10.04 -8.59
C LEU A 209 15.68 -10.51 -7.50
N VAL A 210 16.89 -10.93 -7.88
CA VAL A 210 17.93 -11.35 -6.93
C VAL A 210 18.30 -10.20 -6.00
N ILE A 211 18.53 -9.00 -6.55
CA ILE A 211 18.84 -7.80 -5.72
C ILE A 211 17.69 -7.47 -4.78
N LEU A 212 16.45 -7.50 -5.25
CA LEU A 212 15.27 -7.25 -4.42
C LEU A 212 15.19 -8.26 -3.27
N SER A 213 15.47 -9.55 -3.55
CA SER A 213 15.44 -10.61 -2.55
C SER A 213 16.55 -10.47 -1.52
N ILE A 214 17.78 -10.15 -1.94
CA ILE A 214 18.92 -9.89 -1.04
C ILE A 214 18.61 -8.71 -0.13
N ASN A 215 18.14 -7.59 -0.68
CA ASN A 215 17.79 -6.40 0.11
C ASN A 215 16.65 -6.67 1.09
N PHE A 216 15.70 -7.53 0.71
CA PHE A 216 14.64 -7.96 1.63
C PHE A 216 15.20 -8.75 2.81
N ILE A 217 16.11 -9.69 2.57
CA ILE A 217 16.75 -10.52 3.61
C ILE A 217 17.62 -9.66 4.55
N LEU A 218 18.43 -8.75 4.00
CA LEU A 218 19.30 -7.89 4.79
C LEU A 218 18.57 -6.91 5.70
N LYS A 219 17.31 -6.60 5.38
CA LYS A 219 16.46 -5.67 6.15
C LYS A 219 15.54 -6.37 7.16
N ASN A 220 15.41 -7.70 7.09
CA ASN A 220 14.57 -8.50 7.99
C ASN A 220 15.36 -9.24 9.05
#